data_94396f2c210529b79c033e81a3527cbe
#
_entry.id   94396f2c210529b79c033e81a3527cbe
#
_cell.length_a   1.000
_cell.length_b   1.000
_cell.length_c   1.000
_cell.angle_alpha   90.00
_cell.angle_beta   90.00
_cell.angle_gamma   90.00
#
_symmetry.space_group_name_H-M   'P 1'
#
loop_
_entity.id
_entity.type
_entity.pdbx_description
1 polymer ?
#
loop_
_entity_poly.entity_id
_entity_poly.type
_entity_poly.pdbx_seq_one_letter_code
_entity_poly.pdbx_strand_id
1 'polypeptide(L)'
;MSRLNKTEQIIELAMMFQNSFCGLCIDDIQEHFECSRRSAERMKALLFDLFPEKIEEVPTSDKKKRWRFAKGTMNALITFTADDFANLEYLKGLTTDENKKKQLDELIAKIKALTPQKNLRTLDTDVSA
;
A
#
# COMPACT_ATOMS: atom_id res chain seq x y z
N MET A 1 8.90 3.09 17.21
CA MET A 1 7.56 2.54 17.40
C MET A 1 6.62 3.01 16.30
N SER A 2 5.94 2.09 15.67
CA SER A 2 5.00 2.44 14.62
C SER A 2 3.79 3.17 15.20
N ARG A 3 3.44 4.30 14.62
CA ARG A 3 2.24 5.06 15.02
C ARG A 3 1.09 4.86 14.04
N LEU A 4 1.28 3.98 13.07
CA LEU A 4 0.26 3.70 12.08
C LEU A 4 -0.83 2.83 12.70
N ASN A 5 -2.07 3.07 12.33
CA ASN A 5 -3.15 2.16 12.68
C ASN A 5 -3.06 0.90 11.81
N LYS A 6 -3.92 -0.08 12.10
CA LYS A 6 -3.86 -1.36 11.39
C LYS A 6 -4.05 -1.22 9.88
N THR A 7 -4.98 -0.37 9.46
CA THR A 7 -5.24 -0.14 8.05
C THR A 7 -4.01 0.46 7.35
N GLU A 8 -3.41 1.47 7.98
CA GLU A 8 -2.22 2.10 7.43
C GLU A 8 -1.05 1.12 7.35
N GLN A 9 -0.90 0.27 8.36
CA GLN A 9 0.16 -0.75 8.37
C GLN A 9 0.00 -1.72 7.21
N ILE A 10 -1.22 -2.16 6.94
CA ILE A 10 -1.47 -3.10 5.84
C ILE A 10 -1.21 -2.45 4.49
N ILE A 11 -1.63 -1.20 4.32
CA ILE A 11 -1.34 -0.46 3.09
C ILE A 11 0.16 -0.31 2.89
N GLU A 12 0.88 0.05 3.94
CA GLU A 12 2.33 0.20 3.86
C GLU A 12 3.02 -1.11 3.55
N LEU A 13 2.58 -2.20 4.17
CA LEU A 13 3.14 -3.52 3.89
C LEU A 13 2.88 -3.92 2.43
N ALA A 14 1.68 -3.65 1.93
CA ALA A 14 1.35 -3.92 0.53
C ALA A 14 2.29 -3.15 -0.41
N MET A 15 2.56 -1.90 -0.10
CA MET A 15 3.48 -1.09 -0.89
C MET A 15 4.91 -1.64 -0.83
N MET A 16 5.33 -2.11 0.33
CA MET A 16 6.64 -2.74 0.49
C MET A 16 6.74 -4.01 -0.37
N PHE A 17 5.69 -4.84 -0.37
CA PHE A 17 5.65 -6.04 -1.20
C PHE A 17 5.69 -5.70 -2.68
N GLN A 18 4.99 -4.63 -3.08
CA GLN A 18 4.96 -4.18 -4.46
C GLN A 18 6.34 -3.69 -4.92
N ASN A 19 7.05 -3.00 -4.05
CA ASN A 19 8.32 -2.37 -4.38
C ASN A 19 9.54 -3.26 -4.16
N SER A 20 9.35 -4.45 -3.61
CA SER A 20 10.47 -5.34 -3.29
C SER A 20 10.76 -6.27 -4.46
N PHE A 21 11.89 -6.08 -5.09
CA PHE A 21 12.35 -6.98 -6.16
C PHE A 21 12.79 -8.32 -5.60
N CYS A 22 13.51 -8.30 -4.50
CA CYS A 22 14.09 -9.50 -3.89
C CYS A 22 13.16 -10.21 -2.92
N GLY A 23 11.98 -9.64 -2.67
CA GLY A 23 11.06 -10.18 -1.68
C GLY A 23 11.38 -9.76 -0.26
N LEU A 24 10.40 -9.87 0.61
CA LEU A 24 10.52 -9.53 2.03
C LEU A 24 10.40 -10.80 2.87
N CYS A 25 11.25 -10.92 3.88
CA CYS A 25 11.11 -11.98 4.88
C CYS A 25 10.46 -11.41 6.15
N ILE A 26 10.13 -12.29 7.09
CA ILE A 26 9.53 -11.87 8.35
C ILE A 26 10.43 -10.87 9.11
N ASP A 27 11.74 -11.09 9.08
CA ASP A 27 12.67 -10.20 9.76
C ASP A 27 12.59 -8.77 9.21
N ASP A 28 12.41 -8.62 7.91
CA ASP A 28 12.27 -7.31 7.28
C ASP A 28 11.01 -6.59 7.78
N ILE A 29 9.92 -7.33 7.92
CA ILE A 29 8.66 -6.78 8.41
C ILE A 29 8.81 -6.34 9.86
N GLN A 30 9.43 -7.20 10.70
CA GLN A 30 9.66 -6.88 12.09
C GLN A 30 10.47 -5.60 12.24
N GLU A 31 11.53 -5.48 11.47
CA GLU A 31 12.42 -4.32 11.53
C GLU A 31 11.70 -3.05 11.09
N HIS A 32 10.98 -3.12 9.99
CA HIS A 32 10.31 -1.94 9.45
C HIS A 32 9.22 -1.40 10.39
N PHE A 33 8.41 -2.29 10.95
CA PHE A 33 7.29 -1.89 11.81
C PHE A 33 7.63 -1.93 13.29
N GLU A 34 8.86 -2.30 13.64
CA GLU A 34 9.31 -2.40 15.03
C GLU A 34 8.35 -3.23 15.86
N CYS A 35 8.00 -4.41 15.37
CA CYS A 35 7.01 -5.29 15.99
C CYS A 35 7.57 -6.67 16.29
N SER A 36 6.80 -7.47 17.02
CA SER A 36 7.16 -8.85 17.32
C SER A 36 7.02 -9.72 16.07
N ARG A 37 7.67 -10.90 16.11
CA ARG A 37 7.53 -11.87 15.04
C ARG A 37 6.06 -12.28 14.85
N ARG A 38 5.34 -12.44 15.95
CA ARG A 38 3.93 -12.80 15.91
C ARG A 38 3.10 -11.75 15.18
N SER A 39 3.35 -10.47 15.47
CA SER A 39 2.67 -9.38 14.77
C SER A 39 3.01 -9.35 13.30
N ALA A 40 4.29 -9.55 12.96
CA ALA A 40 4.74 -9.59 11.57
C ALA A 40 4.06 -10.73 10.80
N GLU A 41 3.96 -11.90 11.41
CA GLU A 41 3.31 -13.04 10.78
C GLU A 41 1.81 -12.81 10.59
N ARG A 42 1.15 -12.14 11.55
CA ARG A 42 -0.26 -11.77 11.41
C ARG A 42 -0.48 -10.81 10.26
N MET A 43 0.39 -9.82 10.13
CA MET A 43 0.30 -8.85 9.04
C MET A 43 0.48 -9.54 7.69
N LYS A 44 1.45 -10.42 7.60
CA LYS A 44 1.67 -11.20 6.38
C LYS A 44 0.46 -12.05 6.04
N ALA A 45 -0.07 -12.77 7.04
CA ALA A 45 -1.25 -13.62 6.82
C ALA A 45 -2.45 -12.82 6.35
N LEU A 46 -2.67 -11.65 6.94
CA LEU A 46 -3.76 -10.79 6.52
C LEU A 46 -3.58 -10.34 5.07
N LEU A 47 -2.36 -10.01 4.69
CA LEU A 47 -2.08 -9.60 3.31
C LEU A 47 -2.32 -10.76 2.33
N PHE A 48 -1.97 -11.98 2.72
CA PHE A 48 -2.24 -13.16 1.90
C PHE A 48 -3.75 -13.38 1.73
N ASP A 49 -4.53 -13.12 2.78
CA ASP A 49 -5.99 -13.24 2.72
C ASP A 49 -6.62 -12.18 1.82
N LEU A 50 -6.07 -10.97 1.86
CA LEU A 50 -6.59 -9.86 1.05
C LEU A 50 -6.23 -9.98 -0.43
N PHE A 51 -5.11 -10.62 -0.73
CA PHE A 51 -4.61 -10.75 -2.10
C PHE A 51 -4.32 -12.22 -2.42
N PRO A 52 -5.37 -13.08 -2.48
CA PRO A 52 -5.16 -14.50 -2.74
C PRO A 52 -4.47 -14.72 -4.10
N GLU A 53 -3.46 -15.58 -4.10
CA GLU A 53 -2.72 -15.96 -5.30
C GLU A 53 -1.93 -14.82 -5.95
N LYS A 54 -1.83 -13.67 -5.29
CA LYS A 54 -1.10 -12.51 -5.84
C LYS A 54 0.27 -12.32 -5.19
N ILE A 55 0.57 -13.08 -4.16
CA ILE A 55 1.85 -13.02 -3.48
C ILE A 55 2.64 -14.27 -3.87
N GLU A 56 3.85 -14.05 -4.38
CA GLU A 56 4.71 -15.15 -4.81
C GLU A 56 5.91 -15.28 -3.87
N GLU A 57 6.36 -16.51 -3.66
CA GLU A 57 7.58 -16.77 -2.92
C GLU A 57 8.75 -16.58 -3.88
N VAL A 58 9.72 -15.77 -3.47
CA VAL A 58 10.89 -15.47 -4.30
C VAL A 58 11.95 -16.54 -4.05
N PRO A 59 12.48 -17.18 -5.09
CA PRO A 59 13.60 -18.11 -4.92
C PRO A 59 14.80 -17.37 -4.32
N THR A 60 15.42 -17.96 -3.31
CA THR A 60 16.54 -17.35 -2.66
C THR A 60 17.56 -18.41 -2.27
N SER A 61 18.83 -18.01 -2.20
CA SER A 61 19.90 -18.90 -1.79
C SER A 61 20.05 -18.98 -0.27
N ASP A 62 19.44 -18.08 0.46
CA ASP A 62 19.47 -18.12 1.92
C ASP A 62 18.33 -19.01 2.44
N LYS A 63 18.30 -19.24 3.75
CA LYS A 63 17.31 -20.14 4.35
C LYS A 63 16.00 -19.42 4.68
N LYS A 64 15.91 -18.13 4.46
CA LYS A 64 14.73 -17.34 4.80
C LYS A 64 13.79 -17.33 3.63
N LYS A 65 12.51 -17.57 3.90
CA LYS A 65 11.47 -17.42 2.88
C LYS A 65 11.21 -15.95 2.66
N ARG A 66 11.12 -15.57 1.39
CA ARG A 66 10.85 -14.20 0.99
C ARG A 66 9.67 -14.17 0.05
N TRP A 67 8.85 -13.13 0.18
CA TRP A 67 7.64 -12.98 -0.61
C TRP A 67 7.57 -11.58 -1.21
N ARG A 68 6.90 -11.48 -2.31
CA ARG A 68 6.61 -10.19 -2.97
C ARG A 68 5.30 -10.32 -3.73
N PHE A 69 4.72 -9.18 -4.11
CA PHE A 69 3.58 -9.23 -5.01
C PHE A 69 4.02 -9.65 -6.40
N ALA A 70 3.18 -10.41 -7.08
CA ALA A 70 3.35 -10.67 -8.49
C ALA A 70 3.31 -9.34 -9.23
N LYS A 71 4.03 -9.25 -10.34
CA LYS A 71 4.17 -8.01 -11.10
C LYS A 71 2.79 -7.45 -11.46
N GLY A 72 2.59 -6.17 -11.19
CA GLY A 72 1.35 -5.49 -11.53
C GLY A 72 0.19 -5.72 -10.58
N THR A 73 0.39 -6.43 -9.48
CA THR A 73 -0.68 -6.75 -8.53
C THR A 73 -1.39 -5.49 -8.02
N MET A 74 -0.65 -4.52 -7.52
CA MET A 74 -1.24 -3.29 -7.00
C MET A 74 -1.95 -2.51 -8.11
N ASN A 75 -1.35 -2.47 -9.29
CA ASN A 75 -1.94 -1.77 -10.43
C ASN A 75 -3.23 -2.44 -10.91
N ALA A 76 -3.33 -3.75 -10.75
CA ALA A 76 -4.51 -4.50 -11.19
C ALA A 76 -5.62 -4.50 -10.15
N LEU A 77 -5.26 -4.48 -8.86
CA LEU A 77 -6.22 -4.67 -7.76
C LEU A 77 -6.64 -3.36 -7.09
N ILE A 78 -5.79 -2.34 -7.13
CA ILE A 78 -6.11 -1.04 -6.55
C ILE A 78 -6.33 -0.06 -7.69
N THR A 79 -7.60 0.20 -7.96
CA THR A 79 -8.00 1.14 -9.02
C THR A 79 -8.69 2.32 -8.37
N PHE A 80 -8.10 3.49 -8.49
CA PHE A 80 -8.70 4.72 -7.98
C PHE A 80 -9.32 5.49 -9.15
N THR A 81 -10.58 5.89 -8.95
CA THR A 81 -11.33 6.67 -9.95
C THR A 81 -11.26 8.15 -9.60
N ALA A 82 -11.78 8.99 -10.53
CA ALA A 82 -11.93 10.41 -10.27
C ALA A 82 -12.77 10.66 -9.02
N ASP A 83 -13.82 9.87 -8.83
CA ASP A 83 -14.68 9.99 -7.64
C ASP A 83 -13.94 9.68 -6.37
N ASP A 84 -13.08 8.66 -6.38
CA ASP A 84 -12.27 8.31 -5.21
C ASP A 84 -11.38 9.47 -4.80
N PHE A 85 -10.70 10.10 -5.76
CA PHE A 85 -9.84 11.24 -5.47
C PHE A 85 -10.63 12.45 -5.01
N ALA A 86 -11.80 12.69 -5.61
CA ALA A 86 -12.68 13.76 -5.18
C ALA A 86 -13.14 13.56 -3.74
N ASN A 87 -13.47 12.33 -3.36
CA ASN A 87 -13.85 12.00 -1.99
C ASN A 87 -12.70 12.22 -1.01
N LEU A 88 -11.48 11.84 -1.40
CA LEU A 88 -10.32 12.07 -0.55
C LEU A 88 -10.06 13.56 -0.34
N GLU A 89 -10.19 14.36 -1.40
CA GLU A 89 -10.02 15.80 -1.31
C GLU A 89 -11.10 16.42 -0.43
N TYR A 90 -12.33 15.95 -0.56
CA TYR A 90 -13.44 16.40 0.28
C TYR A 90 -13.18 16.13 1.76
N LEU A 91 -12.76 14.89 2.06
CA LEU A 91 -12.43 14.50 3.45
C LEU A 91 -11.29 15.33 4.00
N LYS A 92 -10.28 15.62 3.18
CA LYS A 92 -9.18 16.48 3.58
C LYS A 92 -9.69 17.86 3.94
N GLY A 93 -10.63 18.40 3.16
CA GLY A 93 -11.22 19.71 3.42
C GLY A 93 -12.02 19.79 4.71
N LEU A 94 -12.57 18.66 5.18
CA LEU A 94 -13.29 18.60 6.45
C LEU A 94 -12.38 18.52 7.67
N THR A 95 -11.11 18.21 7.45
CA THR A 95 -10.16 18.02 8.54
C THR A 95 -9.68 19.38 9.03
N THR A 96 -9.79 19.62 10.34
CA THR A 96 -9.35 20.88 10.96
C THR A 96 -7.93 20.81 11.50
N ASP A 97 -7.38 19.60 11.67
CA ASP A 97 -6.04 19.40 12.18
C ASP A 97 -5.05 19.52 11.02
N GLU A 98 -4.17 20.52 11.10
CA GLU A 98 -3.18 20.77 10.04
C GLU A 98 -2.22 19.61 9.83
N ASN A 99 -1.86 18.91 10.90
CA ASN A 99 -0.99 17.73 10.76
C ASN A 99 -1.67 16.62 10.00
N LYS A 100 -2.96 16.41 10.25
CA LYS A 100 -3.72 15.39 9.53
C LYS A 100 -3.94 15.76 8.08
N LYS A 101 -4.17 17.05 7.80
CA LYS A 101 -4.26 17.51 6.41
C LYS A 101 -2.98 17.21 5.65
N LYS A 102 -1.83 17.49 6.26
CA LYS A 102 -0.54 17.21 5.64
C LYS A 102 -0.35 15.73 5.39
N GLN A 103 -0.72 14.89 6.36
CA GLN A 103 -0.64 13.44 6.20
C GLN A 103 -1.54 12.94 5.09
N LEU A 104 -2.75 13.50 4.98
CA LEU A 104 -3.67 13.14 3.91
C LEU A 104 -3.15 13.57 2.54
N ASP A 105 -2.55 14.75 2.45
CA ASP A 105 -1.91 15.19 1.20
C ASP A 105 -0.80 14.24 0.78
N GLU A 106 0.03 13.83 1.72
CA GLU A 106 1.11 12.89 1.44
C GLU A 106 0.56 11.53 1.00
N LEU A 107 -0.50 11.06 1.65
CA LEU A 107 -1.13 9.80 1.29
C LEU A 107 -1.74 9.87 -0.11
N ILE A 108 -2.46 10.95 -0.42
CA ILE A 108 -3.05 11.14 -1.75
C ILE A 108 -1.96 11.16 -2.82
N ALA A 109 -0.86 11.84 -2.55
CA ALA A 109 0.26 11.89 -3.49
C ALA A 109 0.85 10.50 -3.73
N LYS A 110 1.00 9.69 -2.68
CA LYS A 110 1.48 8.31 -2.82
C LYS A 110 0.53 7.46 -3.64
N ILE A 111 -0.77 7.57 -3.38
CA ILE A 111 -1.78 6.82 -4.12
C ILE A 111 -1.76 7.21 -5.60
N LYS A 112 -1.67 8.50 -5.90
CA LYS A 112 -1.58 8.97 -7.28
C LYS A 112 -0.34 8.42 -7.98
N ALA A 113 0.79 8.37 -7.29
CA ALA A 113 2.02 7.82 -7.85
C ALA A 113 1.90 6.34 -8.20
N LEU A 114 1.05 5.59 -7.48
CA LEU A 114 0.80 4.17 -7.72
C LEU A 114 -0.31 3.95 -8.74
N THR A 115 -1.11 4.98 -9.04
CA THR A 115 -2.25 4.83 -9.95
C THR A 115 -1.75 4.82 -11.39
N PRO A 116 -2.19 3.85 -12.21
CA PRO A 116 -1.79 3.81 -13.63
C PRO A 116 -2.18 5.08 -14.36
N GLN A 117 -1.34 5.51 -15.29
CA GLN A 117 -1.57 6.71 -16.10
C GLN A 117 -2.94 6.72 -16.78
N LYS A 118 -3.38 5.56 -17.19
CA LYS A 118 -4.69 5.40 -17.81
C LYS A 118 -5.81 5.94 -16.92
N ASN A 119 -5.73 5.63 -15.61
CA ASN A 119 -6.74 6.10 -14.66
C ASN A 119 -6.61 7.60 -14.40
N LEU A 120 -5.39 8.13 -14.42
CA LEU A 120 -5.16 9.56 -14.27
C LEU A 120 -5.71 10.35 -15.46
N ARG A 121 -5.62 9.80 -16.67
CA ARG A 121 -6.23 10.40 -17.85
C ARG A 121 -7.76 10.46 -17.72
N THR A 122 -8.35 9.43 -17.14
CA THR A 122 -9.78 9.42 -16.86
C THR A 122 -10.14 10.54 -15.90
N LEU A 123 -9.30 10.80 -14.90
CA LEU A 123 -9.48 11.93 -13.98
C LEU A 123 -9.52 13.26 -14.73
N ASP A 124 -8.57 13.47 -15.64
CA ASP A 124 -8.50 14.70 -16.43
C ASP A 124 -9.73 14.84 -17.31
N THR A 125 -10.17 13.74 -17.92
CA THR A 125 -11.35 13.73 -18.77
C THR A 125 -12.60 14.10 -17.98
N ASP A 126 -12.74 13.55 -16.77
CA ASP A 126 -13.88 13.85 -15.90
C ASP A 126 -13.92 15.32 -15.52
N VAL A 127 -12.74 15.90 -15.26
CA VAL A 127 -12.64 17.31 -14.90
C VAL A 127 -13.03 18.21 -16.09
N SER A 128 -12.71 17.80 -17.30
CA SER A 128 -12.96 18.59 -18.48
C SER A 128 -14.38 18.41 -19.02
N ALA A 129 -15.08 17.43 -18.56
CA ALA A 129 -16.45 17.18 -18.94
C ALA A 129 -17.41 18.05 -18.15
#